data_6ec62be02f7708afe4c9a930fa0a5ba3
#
_entry.id   6ec62be02f7708afe4c9a930fa0a5ba3
#
_cell.length_a   1.000
_cell.length_b   1.000
_cell.length_c   1.000
_cell.angle_alpha   90.00
_cell.angle_beta   90.00
_cell.angle_gamma   90.00
#
_symmetry.space_group_name_H-M   'P 1'
#
loop_
_entity.id
_entity.type
_entity.pdbx_description
1 polymer ?
#
loop_
_entity_poly.entity_id
_entity_poly.type
_entity_poly.pdbx_seq_one_letter_code
_entity_poly.pdbx_strand_id
1 'polypeptide(L)'
;MPLLPTCFLLFVFTLFFYPVLFEGKTFFFRDIHHFAYPMKLALARVWAEGEWPYWYPNLLQGIPLMSLMHPGVFYPPSLLFLLKDFSFAFNTYFLFHHVVLMTSVYALCRYWERSIPASLCASLTALLGGYFLSLASVYNQFQSAIWFPLILMVWQKFMAEARMKYFCGAVAFLVFQVLGGGPENAIFSVLLVYAHSLCLAKDEERLKGFKHKTLAILALVGLALALSALQWIPTYYLLKETGRSAGIAYSASTIWALEPSALLGLFLPENFTHFLEQDGGGMDYFVQSIYMGIVPMFILFACLLVSREQKVIRFWLMVFGAGVFFSLGDSNPIYFLFYDWVPVFSMFRYPQKFFFFCAFAMVFLSAWSLDRFVKAIPHEKREMKKLLLALFVTTAGVGLMFGIDANRAGLESLMILLLLAVGIFALHLKKVNRSGFFSLLLLLMVLDLMGKNSMLIPLIDREV
;
A
#
# COMPACT_ATOMS: atom_id res chain seq x y z
N MET A 1 -12.94 8.38 -15.54
CA MET A 1 -12.47 9.48 -14.64
C MET A 1 -12.71 10.82 -15.35
N PRO A 2 -12.97 11.92 -14.62
CA PRO A 2 -12.94 13.26 -15.23
C PRO A 2 -11.55 13.56 -15.80
N LEU A 3 -11.44 14.25 -16.93
CA LEU A 3 -10.18 14.45 -17.65
C LEU A 3 -9.11 15.13 -16.79
N LEU A 4 -9.43 16.25 -16.14
CA LEU A 4 -8.48 17.05 -15.38
C LEU A 4 -7.82 16.29 -14.20
N PRO A 5 -8.53 15.58 -13.31
CA PRO A 5 -7.89 14.77 -12.27
C PRO A 5 -7.01 13.64 -12.82
N THR A 6 -7.41 13.04 -13.95
CA THR A 6 -6.61 12.01 -14.62
C THR A 6 -5.30 12.58 -15.15
N CYS A 7 -5.35 13.73 -15.84
CA CYS A 7 -4.16 14.42 -16.33
C CYS A 7 -3.23 14.83 -15.18
N PHE A 8 -3.77 15.31 -14.06
CA PHE A 8 -2.98 15.67 -12.89
C PHE A 8 -2.25 14.45 -12.29
N LEU A 9 -2.96 13.33 -12.08
CA LEU A 9 -2.33 12.10 -11.56
C LEU A 9 -1.27 11.56 -12.52
N LEU A 10 -1.54 11.54 -13.81
CA LEU A 10 -0.56 11.13 -14.82
C LEU A 10 0.64 12.07 -14.88
N PHE A 11 0.44 13.37 -14.72
CA PHE A 11 1.54 14.34 -14.64
C PHE A 11 2.46 14.07 -13.45
N VAL A 12 1.88 13.90 -12.24
CA VAL A 12 2.68 13.58 -11.03
C VAL A 12 3.36 12.22 -11.17
N PHE A 13 2.69 11.21 -11.71
CA PHE A 13 3.27 9.91 -12.01
C PHE A 13 4.45 10.02 -12.97
N THR A 14 4.28 10.73 -14.09
CA THR A 14 5.33 10.93 -15.09
C THR A 14 6.51 11.70 -14.50
N LEU A 15 6.26 12.70 -13.67
CA LEU A 15 7.31 13.48 -13.01
C LEU A 15 8.12 12.61 -12.03
N PHE A 16 7.45 11.77 -11.25
CA PHE A 16 8.12 10.90 -10.27
C PHE A 16 8.95 9.79 -10.94
N PHE A 17 8.40 9.16 -11.98
CA PHE A 17 9.07 8.09 -12.71
C PHE A 17 9.79 8.57 -13.99
N TYR A 18 10.05 9.89 -14.09
CA TYR A 18 10.71 10.49 -15.25
C TYR A 18 12.03 9.79 -15.64
N PRO A 19 12.92 9.43 -14.68
CA PRO A 19 14.17 8.75 -15.02
C PRO A 19 13.94 7.36 -15.67
N VAL A 20 12.92 6.63 -15.23
CA VAL A 20 12.59 5.32 -15.80
C VAL A 20 11.93 5.44 -17.17
N LEU A 21 11.12 6.48 -17.36
CA LEU A 21 10.36 6.69 -18.61
C LEU A 21 11.23 7.27 -19.73
N PHE A 22 12.17 8.19 -19.41
CA PHE A 22 12.84 9.01 -20.42
C PHE A 22 14.37 9.04 -20.34
N GLU A 23 14.99 8.64 -19.20
CA GLU A 23 16.46 8.67 -19.04
C GLU A 23 17.12 7.29 -19.14
N GLY A 24 16.40 6.26 -19.55
CA GLY A 24 16.97 4.92 -19.68
C GLY A 24 17.33 4.23 -18.35
N LYS A 25 16.75 4.69 -17.24
CA LYS A 25 16.95 4.02 -15.96
C LYS A 25 16.04 2.80 -15.78
N THR A 26 16.43 1.90 -14.89
CA THR A 26 15.65 0.71 -14.50
C THR A 26 15.61 0.54 -13.00
N PHE A 27 14.59 -0.17 -12.52
CA PHE A 27 14.45 -0.52 -11.11
C PHE A 27 15.48 -1.56 -10.70
N PHE A 28 16.12 -1.33 -9.55
CA PHE A 28 17.30 -2.13 -9.16
C PHE A 28 17.28 -2.48 -7.69
N PHE A 29 16.62 -2.23 -6.78
CA PHE A 29 16.88 -2.38 -5.34
C PHE A 29 16.38 -3.68 -4.73
N ARG A 30 17.15 -4.32 -3.83
CA ARG A 30 16.80 -5.49 -3.03
C ARG A 30 16.30 -6.67 -3.87
N ASP A 31 15.08 -7.18 -3.54
CA ASP A 31 14.46 -8.32 -4.21
C ASP A 31 14.17 -8.04 -5.69
N ILE A 32 14.12 -6.77 -6.11
CA ILE A 32 14.02 -6.43 -7.54
C ILE A 32 15.22 -6.99 -8.29
N HIS A 33 16.45 -6.72 -7.82
CA HIS A 33 17.67 -7.20 -8.46
C HIS A 33 17.94 -8.67 -8.17
N HIS A 34 17.83 -9.08 -6.91
CA HIS A 34 18.22 -10.44 -6.50
C HIS A 34 17.21 -11.50 -6.89
N PHE A 35 15.94 -11.16 -7.00
CA PHE A 35 14.85 -12.09 -7.19
C PHE A 35 13.96 -11.78 -8.39
N ALA A 36 13.36 -10.57 -8.43
CA ALA A 36 12.34 -10.27 -9.43
C ALA A 36 12.91 -10.28 -10.85
N TYR A 37 14.00 -9.57 -11.08
CA TYR A 37 14.64 -9.48 -12.40
C TYR A 37 15.06 -10.85 -12.92
N PRO A 38 15.90 -11.66 -12.23
CA PRO A 38 16.32 -12.95 -12.75
C PRO A 38 15.16 -13.93 -12.93
N MET A 39 14.15 -13.95 -12.05
CA MET A 39 13.00 -14.83 -12.19
C MET A 39 12.12 -14.47 -13.39
N LYS A 40 11.92 -13.17 -13.62
CA LYS A 40 11.14 -12.70 -14.79
C LYS A 40 11.90 -12.89 -16.09
N LEU A 41 13.24 -12.69 -16.08
CA LEU A 41 14.08 -12.97 -17.23
C LEU A 41 14.07 -14.47 -17.58
N ALA A 42 14.14 -15.35 -16.56
CA ALA A 42 14.01 -16.79 -16.76
C ALA A 42 12.68 -17.14 -17.44
N LEU A 43 11.57 -16.59 -16.93
CA LEU A 43 10.24 -16.78 -17.52
C LEU A 43 10.17 -16.28 -18.96
N ALA A 44 10.69 -15.08 -19.25
CA ALA A 44 10.72 -14.51 -20.59
C ALA A 44 11.51 -15.38 -21.58
N ARG A 45 12.65 -15.93 -21.16
CA ARG A 45 13.48 -16.82 -21.99
C ARG A 45 12.75 -18.12 -22.33
N VAL A 46 12.18 -18.79 -21.34
CA VAL A 46 11.43 -20.03 -21.57
C VAL A 46 10.25 -19.79 -22.53
N TRP A 47 9.53 -18.69 -22.37
CA TRP A 47 8.43 -18.35 -23.27
C TRP A 47 8.91 -17.96 -24.69
N ALA A 48 10.07 -17.33 -24.82
CA ALA A 48 10.64 -17.00 -26.13
C ALA A 48 11.05 -18.24 -26.91
N GLU A 49 11.42 -19.33 -26.21
CA GLU A 49 11.71 -20.65 -26.79
C GLU A 49 10.44 -21.44 -27.13
N GLY A 50 9.24 -20.92 -26.80
CA GLY A 50 7.97 -21.59 -27.00
C GLY A 50 7.72 -22.72 -25.98
N GLU A 51 8.50 -22.78 -24.92
CA GLU A 51 8.43 -23.84 -23.91
C GLU A 51 7.49 -23.45 -22.77
N TRP A 52 7.03 -24.49 -22.07
CA TRP A 52 6.26 -24.31 -20.84
C TRP A 52 7.19 -24.25 -19.61
N PRO A 53 7.02 -23.27 -18.71
CA PRO A 53 8.00 -22.95 -17.65
C PRO A 53 7.95 -23.93 -16.46
N TYR A 54 8.07 -25.23 -16.71
CA TYR A 54 8.10 -26.23 -15.62
C TYR A 54 9.37 -26.12 -14.79
N TRP A 55 10.53 -26.08 -15.48
CA TRP A 55 11.84 -26.12 -14.86
C TRP A 55 12.80 -25.19 -15.59
N TYR A 56 13.62 -24.47 -14.83
CA TYR A 56 14.66 -23.62 -15.39
C TYR A 56 16.04 -24.04 -14.84
N PRO A 57 16.91 -24.67 -15.64
CA PRO A 57 18.15 -25.26 -15.17
C PRO A 57 19.24 -24.21 -14.86
N ASN A 58 19.18 -23.03 -15.47
CA ASN A 58 20.26 -22.05 -15.45
C ASN A 58 20.21 -21.09 -14.24
N LEU A 59 19.37 -21.34 -13.25
CA LEU A 59 19.26 -20.53 -12.06
C LEU A 59 19.29 -21.44 -10.81
N LEU A 60 20.18 -21.14 -9.85
CA LEU A 60 20.30 -21.86 -8.56
C LEU A 60 20.40 -23.39 -8.71
N GLN A 61 21.14 -23.89 -9.70
CA GLN A 61 21.26 -25.33 -10.06
C GLN A 61 19.95 -25.99 -10.55
N GLY A 62 19.01 -25.16 -10.97
CA GLY A 62 17.70 -25.59 -11.45
C GLY A 62 16.58 -25.31 -10.44
N ILE A 63 15.51 -24.71 -10.93
CA ILE A 63 14.35 -24.32 -10.12
C ILE A 63 13.05 -24.75 -10.81
N PRO A 64 12.01 -25.19 -10.04
CA PRO A 64 10.68 -25.47 -10.55
C PRO A 64 9.91 -24.15 -10.79
N LEU A 65 10.15 -23.50 -11.94
CA LEU A 65 9.71 -22.13 -12.20
C LEU A 65 8.20 -21.95 -12.03
N MET A 66 7.40 -22.91 -12.52
CA MET A 66 5.94 -22.88 -12.41
C MET A 66 5.44 -23.01 -10.97
N SER A 67 6.15 -23.77 -10.13
CA SER A 67 5.76 -23.97 -8.73
C SER A 67 6.08 -22.81 -7.82
N LEU A 68 6.97 -21.90 -8.26
CA LEU A 68 7.28 -20.67 -7.57
C LEU A 68 6.24 -19.59 -7.88
N MET A 69 5.82 -18.85 -6.87
CA MET A 69 4.91 -17.70 -7.08
C MET A 69 5.61 -16.47 -7.66
N HIS A 70 6.91 -16.31 -7.40
CA HIS A 70 7.69 -15.13 -7.77
C HIS A 70 7.79 -14.88 -9.30
N PRO A 71 7.97 -15.89 -10.16
CA PRO A 71 7.94 -15.67 -11.60
C PRO A 71 6.61 -15.13 -12.12
N GLY A 72 5.49 -15.50 -11.46
CA GLY A 72 4.15 -15.09 -11.85
C GLY A 72 3.71 -15.69 -13.19
N VAL A 73 3.95 -16.99 -13.39
CA VAL A 73 3.64 -17.71 -14.64
C VAL A 73 2.18 -17.53 -15.05
N PHE A 74 1.25 -17.60 -14.11
CA PHE A 74 -0.19 -17.46 -14.36
C PHE A 74 -0.72 -16.05 -14.10
N TYR A 75 0.14 -15.10 -13.74
CA TYR A 75 -0.26 -13.75 -13.45
C TYR A 75 -0.40 -12.94 -14.74
N PRO A 76 -1.62 -12.48 -15.13
CA PRO A 76 -1.85 -11.92 -16.45
C PRO A 76 -0.92 -10.77 -16.85
N PRO A 77 -0.54 -9.83 -15.96
CA PRO A 77 0.43 -8.80 -16.33
C PRO A 77 1.79 -9.33 -16.76
N SER A 78 2.17 -10.55 -16.36
CA SER A 78 3.43 -11.19 -16.81
C SER A 78 3.50 -11.43 -18.32
N LEU A 79 2.36 -11.39 -19.03
CA LEU A 79 2.34 -11.43 -20.50
C LEU A 79 3.14 -10.28 -21.15
N LEU A 80 3.42 -9.20 -20.43
CA LEU A 80 4.34 -8.16 -20.88
C LEU A 80 5.74 -8.72 -21.20
N PHE A 81 6.17 -9.81 -20.54
CA PHE A 81 7.47 -10.43 -20.78
C PHE A 81 7.57 -11.22 -22.09
N LEU A 82 6.49 -11.29 -22.86
CA LEU A 82 6.51 -11.73 -24.25
C LEU A 82 7.06 -10.66 -25.22
N LEU A 83 7.22 -9.41 -24.76
CA LEU A 83 7.83 -8.35 -25.54
C LEU A 83 9.34 -8.64 -25.73
N LYS A 84 9.87 -8.32 -26.92
CA LYS A 84 11.28 -8.60 -27.29
C LYS A 84 12.29 -7.87 -26.38
N ASP A 85 11.99 -6.62 -26.04
CA ASP A 85 12.83 -5.84 -25.12
C ASP A 85 12.41 -6.14 -23.68
N PHE A 86 13.17 -7.01 -23.02
CA PHE A 86 12.91 -7.40 -21.64
C PHE A 86 13.02 -6.22 -20.65
N SER A 87 14.00 -5.35 -20.84
CA SER A 87 14.18 -4.17 -19.97
C SER A 87 12.98 -3.22 -20.03
N PHE A 88 12.48 -2.98 -21.25
CA PHE A 88 11.26 -2.20 -21.45
C PHE A 88 10.04 -2.89 -20.82
N ALA A 89 9.89 -4.19 -21.05
CA ALA A 89 8.82 -5.00 -20.48
C ALA A 89 8.84 -4.96 -18.95
N PHE A 90 10.02 -5.09 -18.35
CA PHE A 90 10.23 -5.08 -16.91
C PHE A 90 9.85 -3.73 -16.28
N ASN A 91 10.35 -2.62 -16.86
CA ASN A 91 9.98 -1.30 -16.38
C ASN A 91 8.47 -1.03 -16.56
N THR A 92 7.90 -1.38 -17.70
CA THR A 92 6.46 -1.24 -17.97
C THR A 92 5.63 -2.04 -16.98
N TYR A 93 6.07 -3.24 -16.63
CA TYR A 93 5.43 -4.09 -15.66
C TYR A 93 5.39 -3.45 -14.25
N PHE A 94 6.49 -2.85 -13.78
CA PHE A 94 6.53 -2.15 -12.51
C PHE A 94 5.65 -0.89 -12.52
N LEU A 95 5.77 -0.09 -13.56
CA LEU A 95 4.98 1.14 -13.73
C LEU A 95 3.47 0.85 -13.79
N PHE A 96 3.08 -0.25 -14.45
CA PHE A 96 1.69 -0.71 -14.52
C PHE A 96 1.08 -0.90 -13.12
N HIS A 97 1.81 -1.53 -12.21
CA HIS A 97 1.31 -1.77 -10.85
C HIS A 97 1.11 -0.48 -10.05
N HIS A 98 1.99 0.51 -10.21
CA HIS A 98 1.81 1.83 -9.60
C HIS A 98 0.59 2.58 -10.19
N VAL A 99 0.36 2.47 -11.49
CA VAL A 99 -0.84 3.04 -12.15
C VAL A 99 -2.11 2.36 -11.63
N VAL A 100 -2.13 1.04 -11.49
CA VAL A 100 -3.27 0.29 -10.94
C VAL A 100 -3.55 0.74 -9.51
N LEU A 101 -2.54 0.83 -8.64
CA LEU A 101 -2.72 1.30 -7.26
C LEU A 101 -3.32 2.70 -7.22
N MET A 102 -2.70 3.65 -7.92
CA MET A 102 -3.12 5.05 -7.97
C MET A 102 -4.56 5.20 -8.46
N THR A 103 -4.89 4.56 -9.58
CA THR A 103 -6.21 4.69 -10.22
C THR A 103 -7.31 3.94 -9.45
N SER A 104 -6.99 2.79 -8.85
CA SER A 104 -7.93 2.01 -8.05
C SER A 104 -8.35 2.74 -6.76
N VAL A 105 -7.38 3.35 -6.07
CA VAL A 105 -7.65 4.19 -4.89
C VAL A 105 -8.52 5.38 -5.26
N TYR A 106 -8.18 6.09 -6.35
CA TYR A 106 -9.01 7.20 -6.84
C TYR A 106 -10.44 6.73 -7.14
N ALA A 107 -10.60 5.64 -7.88
CA ALA A 107 -11.91 5.10 -8.26
C ALA A 107 -12.75 4.70 -7.04
N LEU A 108 -12.14 4.05 -6.05
CA LEU A 108 -12.80 3.67 -4.80
C LEU A 108 -13.25 4.91 -4.00
N CYS A 109 -12.39 5.91 -3.85
CA CYS A 109 -12.74 7.16 -3.17
C CYS A 109 -13.88 7.89 -3.89
N ARG A 110 -13.88 7.91 -5.22
CA ARG A 110 -14.99 8.48 -6.01
C ARG A 110 -16.28 7.67 -5.88
N TYR A 111 -16.18 6.35 -5.80
CA TYR A 111 -17.32 5.48 -5.50
C TYR A 111 -17.91 5.77 -4.11
N TRP A 112 -17.09 6.12 -3.15
CA TRP A 112 -17.52 6.59 -1.82
C TRP A 112 -18.02 8.06 -1.82
N GLU A 113 -18.17 8.68 -2.99
CA GLU A 113 -18.62 10.06 -3.15
C GLU A 113 -17.69 11.08 -2.47
N ARG A 114 -16.41 10.74 -2.34
CA ARG A 114 -15.42 11.71 -1.86
C ARG A 114 -15.18 12.78 -2.91
N SER A 115 -14.91 14.02 -2.47
CA SER A 115 -14.59 15.10 -3.40
C SER A 115 -13.38 14.76 -4.28
N ILE A 116 -13.24 15.43 -5.41
CA ILE A 116 -12.11 15.23 -6.32
C ILE A 116 -10.78 15.48 -5.58
N PRO A 117 -10.58 16.60 -4.83
CA PRO A 117 -9.34 16.82 -4.08
C PRO A 117 -9.07 15.75 -3.04
N ALA A 118 -10.10 15.27 -2.33
CA ALA A 118 -9.93 14.20 -1.34
C ALA A 118 -9.53 12.87 -1.99
N SER A 119 -10.10 12.56 -3.16
CA SER A 119 -9.74 11.36 -3.93
C SER A 119 -8.32 11.47 -4.50
N LEU A 120 -7.89 12.65 -4.92
CA LEU A 120 -6.52 12.92 -5.34
C LEU A 120 -5.53 12.79 -4.18
N CYS A 121 -5.87 13.33 -3.00
CA CYS A 121 -5.06 13.19 -1.80
C CYS A 121 -4.79 11.72 -1.47
N ALA A 122 -5.84 10.88 -1.41
CA ALA A 122 -5.66 9.44 -1.16
C ALA A 122 -4.82 8.76 -2.24
N SER A 123 -5.06 9.09 -3.51
CA SER A 123 -4.31 8.54 -4.64
C SER A 123 -2.83 8.89 -4.59
N LEU A 124 -2.49 10.13 -4.24
CA LEU A 124 -1.10 10.58 -4.08
C LEU A 124 -0.45 9.93 -2.85
N THR A 125 -1.19 9.79 -1.74
CA THR A 125 -0.70 9.04 -0.56
C THR A 125 -0.38 7.58 -0.91
N ALA A 126 -1.19 6.95 -1.77
CA ALA A 126 -0.92 5.58 -2.23
C ALA A 126 0.24 5.52 -3.22
N LEU A 127 0.32 6.46 -4.18
CA LEU A 127 1.35 6.47 -5.22
C LEU A 127 2.75 6.78 -4.65
N LEU A 128 2.84 7.81 -3.80
CA LEU A 128 4.10 8.40 -3.35
C LEU A 128 4.42 8.09 -1.88
N GLY A 129 3.53 7.41 -1.16
CA GLY A 129 3.74 7.05 0.24
C GLY A 129 4.86 6.04 0.41
N GLY A 130 5.70 6.26 1.42
CA GLY A 130 6.91 5.47 1.67
C GLY A 130 6.65 3.98 1.82
N TYR A 131 5.52 3.59 2.44
CA TYR A 131 5.17 2.17 2.55
C TYR A 131 5.04 1.50 1.18
N PHE A 132 4.26 2.05 0.26
CA PHE A 132 4.04 1.43 -1.05
C PHE A 132 5.28 1.46 -1.93
N LEU A 133 6.04 2.56 -1.88
CA LEU A 133 7.31 2.65 -2.60
C LEU A 133 8.35 1.67 -2.05
N SER A 134 8.46 1.54 -0.73
CA SER A 134 9.32 0.53 -0.10
C SER A 134 8.86 -0.90 -0.41
N LEU A 135 7.54 -1.13 -0.39
CA LEU A 135 6.96 -2.45 -0.70
C LEU A 135 7.23 -2.86 -2.15
N ALA A 136 7.42 -1.89 -3.07
CA ALA A 136 7.79 -2.19 -4.44
C ALA A 136 9.14 -2.92 -4.55
N SER A 137 10.06 -2.75 -3.57
CA SER A 137 11.29 -3.53 -3.51
C SER A 137 11.07 -4.99 -3.09
N VAL A 138 9.97 -5.28 -2.38
CA VAL A 138 9.49 -6.65 -2.07
C VAL A 138 8.35 -6.96 -3.05
N TYR A 139 8.70 -7.00 -4.25
CA TYR A 139 7.91 -6.90 -5.45
C TYR A 139 6.64 -7.79 -5.50
N ASN A 140 6.71 -9.08 -5.10
CA ASN A 140 5.55 -9.96 -5.05
C ASN A 140 4.48 -9.48 -4.05
N GLN A 141 4.90 -8.84 -2.96
CA GLN A 141 3.97 -8.24 -2.01
C GLN A 141 3.31 -6.99 -2.58
N PHE A 142 4.08 -6.13 -3.25
CA PHE A 142 3.54 -4.94 -3.88
C PHE A 142 2.51 -5.27 -4.97
N GLN A 143 2.87 -6.13 -5.93
CA GLN A 143 1.98 -6.51 -7.04
C GLN A 143 0.71 -7.23 -6.57
N SER A 144 0.75 -7.87 -5.42
CA SER A 144 -0.42 -8.46 -4.78
C SER A 144 -1.27 -7.41 -4.07
N ALA A 145 -0.67 -6.54 -3.26
CA ALA A 145 -1.39 -5.55 -2.44
C ALA A 145 -2.25 -4.58 -3.25
N ILE A 146 -1.80 -4.18 -4.43
CA ILE A 146 -2.45 -3.14 -5.25
C ILE A 146 -3.89 -3.44 -5.69
N TRP A 147 -4.28 -4.72 -5.69
CA TRP A 147 -5.63 -5.13 -6.10
C TRP A 147 -6.69 -4.90 -5.04
N PHE A 148 -6.29 -4.70 -3.77
CA PHE A 148 -7.23 -4.56 -2.65
C PHE A 148 -8.28 -3.45 -2.85
N PRO A 149 -7.95 -2.21 -3.31
CA PRO A 149 -8.97 -1.18 -3.51
C PRO A 149 -10.03 -1.57 -4.54
N LEU A 150 -9.64 -2.30 -5.61
CA LEU A 150 -10.57 -2.80 -6.62
C LEU A 150 -11.46 -3.91 -6.04
N ILE A 151 -10.88 -4.86 -5.30
CA ILE A 151 -11.64 -5.92 -4.63
C ILE A 151 -12.70 -5.30 -3.73
N LEU A 152 -12.31 -4.34 -2.88
CA LEU A 152 -13.23 -3.68 -1.96
C LEU A 152 -14.33 -2.92 -2.71
N MET A 153 -13.98 -2.20 -3.79
CA MET A 153 -14.95 -1.43 -4.58
C MET A 153 -16.01 -2.34 -5.24
N VAL A 154 -15.56 -3.37 -5.96
CA VAL A 154 -16.50 -4.25 -6.67
C VAL A 154 -17.31 -5.12 -5.71
N TRP A 155 -16.72 -5.51 -4.59
CA TRP A 155 -17.43 -6.20 -3.52
C TRP A 155 -18.57 -5.35 -2.93
N GLN A 156 -18.32 -4.10 -2.62
CA GLN A 156 -19.37 -3.20 -2.12
C GLN A 156 -20.49 -3.00 -3.15
N LYS A 157 -20.15 -2.92 -4.44
CA LYS A 157 -21.15 -2.89 -5.52
C LYS A 157 -21.96 -4.18 -5.56
N PHE A 158 -21.33 -5.34 -5.33
CA PHE A 158 -22.04 -6.61 -5.25
C PHE A 158 -23.00 -6.65 -4.06
N MET A 159 -22.57 -6.21 -2.87
CA MET A 159 -23.46 -6.11 -1.69
C MET A 159 -24.65 -5.19 -1.94
N ALA A 160 -24.44 -4.05 -2.60
CA ALA A 160 -25.47 -3.08 -2.88
C ALA A 160 -26.48 -3.54 -3.94
N GLU A 161 -26.01 -4.13 -5.04
CA GLU A 161 -26.81 -4.38 -6.23
C GLU A 161 -27.15 -5.88 -6.46
N ALA A 162 -26.41 -6.80 -5.81
CA ALA A 162 -26.49 -8.26 -6.00
C ALA A 162 -26.29 -8.72 -7.46
N ARG A 163 -25.51 -7.96 -8.26
CA ARG A 163 -25.25 -8.29 -9.67
C ARG A 163 -23.99 -9.17 -9.77
N MET A 164 -24.12 -10.32 -10.44
CA MET A 164 -23.03 -11.29 -10.60
C MET A 164 -21.78 -10.72 -11.26
N LYS A 165 -21.90 -9.75 -12.17
CA LYS A 165 -20.72 -9.10 -12.78
C LYS A 165 -19.76 -8.50 -11.74
N TYR A 166 -20.28 -7.97 -10.64
CA TYR A 166 -19.45 -7.43 -9.56
C TYR A 166 -18.84 -8.52 -8.69
N PHE A 167 -19.57 -9.61 -8.47
CA PHE A 167 -19.04 -10.79 -7.81
C PHE A 167 -17.90 -11.42 -8.62
N CYS A 168 -18.10 -11.63 -9.93
CA CYS A 168 -17.05 -12.12 -10.84
C CYS A 168 -15.84 -11.17 -10.87
N GLY A 169 -16.06 -9.86 -10.84
CA GLY A 169 -14.98 -8.88 -10.72
C GLY A 169 -14.20 -9.01 -9.42
N ALA A 170 -14.88 -9.24 -8.28
CA ALA A 170 -14.22 -9.48 -7.00
C ALA A 170 -13.38 -10.76 -7.02
N VAL A 171 -13.94 -11.84 -7.59
CA VAL A 171 -13.22 -13.12 -7.81
C VAL A 171 -11.98 -12.87 -8.68
N ALA A 172 -12.11 -12.21 -9.82
CA ALA A 172 -10.99 -11.96 -10.74
C ALA A 172 -9.86 -11.16 -10.07
N PHE A 173 -10.17 -10.08 -9.36
CA PHE A 173 -9.14 -9.29 -8.66
C PHE A 173 -8.52 -10.03 -7.48
N LEU A 174 -9.27 -10.89 -6.78
CA LEU A 174 -8.72 -11.75 -5.74
C LEU A 174 -7.80 -12.83 -6.33
N VAL A 175 -8.16 -13.41 -7.47
CA VAL A 175 -7.28 -14.31 -8.24
C VAL A 175 -6.00 -13.60 -8.66
N PHE A 176 -6.07 -12.37 -9.18
CA PHE A 176 -4.87 -11.59 -9.51
C PHE A 176 -4.01 -11.33 -8.28
N GLN A 177 -4.63 -11.08 -7.14
CA GLN A 177 -3.91 -10.88 -5.87
C GLN A 177 -3.17 -12.15 -5.43
N VAL A 178 -3.78 -13.32 -5.53
CA VAL A 178 -3.15 -14.63 -5.23
C VAL A 178 -2.02 -14.92 -6.22
N LEU A 179 -2.28 -14.79 -7.52
CA LEU A 179 -1.30 -15.03 -8.59
C LEU A 179 -0.15 -14.02 -8.58
N GLY A 180 -0.36 -12.84 -7.98
CA GLY A 180 0.66 -11.83 -7.72
C GLY A 180 1.75 -12.27 -6.75
N GLY A 181 1.56 -13.41 -6.03
CA GLY A 181 2.62 -14.04 -5.23
C GLY A 181 2.74 -13.51 -3.79
N GLY A 182 1.75 -12.75 -3.31
CA GLY A 182 1.62 -12.33 -1.91
C GLY A 182 0.37 -12.90 -1.28
N PRO A 183 0.30 -14.21 -0.96
CA PRO A 183 -0.92 -14.85 -0.44
C PRO A 183 -1.42 -14.24 0.87
N GLU A 184 -0.53 -13.69 1.68
CA GLU A 184 -0.89 -12.98 2.91
C GLU A 184 -1.77 -11.76 2.61
N ASN A 185 -1.46 -11.00 1.55
CA ASN A 185 -2.27 -9.84 1.14
C ASN A 185 -3.68 -10.26 0.71
N ALA A 186 -3.83 -11.44 0.10
CA ALA A 186 -5.14 -11.97 -0.24
C ALA A 186 -5.96 -12.27 1.03
N ILE A 187 -5.34 -12.88 2.05
CA ILE A 187 -5.97 -13.11 3.35
C ILE A 187 -6.35 -11.79 4.00
N PHE A 188 -5.44 -10.81 4.05
CA PHE A 188 -5.70 -9.49 4.63
C PHE A 188 -6.85 -8.76 3.91
N SER A 189 -6.89 -8.86 2.59
CA SER A 189 -7.97 -8.26 1.79
C SER A 189 -9.32 -8.90 2.07
N VAL A 190 -9.39 -10.22 2.15
CA VAL A 190 -10.62 -10.94 2.49
C VAL A 190 -11.11 -10.56 3.89
N LEU A 191 -10.21 -10.52 4.88
CA LEU A 191 -10.53 -10.11 6.24
C LEU A 191 -11.08 -8.68 6.27
N LEU A 192 -10.43 -7.73 5.58
CA LEU A 192 -10.89 -6.34 5.53
C LEU A 192 -12.23 -6.19 4.80
N VAL A 193 -12.41 -6.86 3.68
CA VAL A 193 -13.66 -6.84 2.91
C VAL A 193 -14.81 -7.40 3.75
N TYR A 194 -14.56 -8.48 4.46
CA TYR A 194 -15.56 -9.10 5.35
C TYR A 194 -15.87 -8.19 6.54
N ALA A 195 -14.85 -7.72 7.27
CA ALA A 195 -15.02 -6.79 8.39
C ALA A 195 -15.75 -5.51 7.98
N HIS A 196 -15.36 -4.93 6.82
CA HIS A 196 -16.04 -3.76 6.24
C HIS A 196 -17.53 -4.04 6.00
N SER A 197 -17.84 -5.21 5.42
CA SER A 197 -19.23 -5.60 5.13
C SER A 197 -20.08 -5.78 6.39
N LEU A 198 -19.48 -6.21 7.49
CA LEU A 198 -20.17 -6.39 8.77
C LEU A 198 -20.35 -5.06 9.52
N CYS A 199 -19.27 -4.27 9.58
CA CYS A 199 -19.24 -3.05 10.40
C CYS A 199 -19.88 -1.85 9.71
N LEU A 200 -19.81 -1.76 8.38
CA LEU A 200 -20.24 -0.59 7.60
C LEU A 200 -21.39 -0.91 6.62
N ALA A 201 -22.18 -1.94 6.95
CA ALA A 201 -23.39 -2.28 6.19
C ALA A 201 -24.31 -1.07 6.03
N LYS A 202 -24.80 -0.85 4.81
CA LYS A 202 -25.83 0.13 4.49
C LYS A 202 -27.22 -0.52 4.55
N ASP A 203 -28.22 0.22 5.00
CA ASP A 203 -29.61 -0.27 5.05
C ASP A 203 -30.16 -0.63 3.67
N GLU A 204 -29.62 -0.03 2.63
CA GLU A 204 -29.99 -0.23 1.22
C GLU A 204 -29.33 -1.47 0.57
N GLU A 205 -28.43 -2.17 1.27
CA GLU A 205 -27.79 -3.37 0.70
C GLU A 205 -28.83 -4.47 0.41
N ARG A 206 -28.72 -5.09 -0.77
CA ARG A 206 -29.58 -6.24 -1.14
C ARG A 206 -29.18 -7.52 -0.40
N LEU A 207 -27.87 -7.72 -0.17
CA LEU A 207 -27.36 -8.86 0.59
C LEU A 207 -27.21 -8.47 2.05
N LYS A 208 -28.28 -8.65 2.82
CA LYS A 208 -28.35 -8.34 4.25
C LYS A 208 -28.12 -9.59 5.10
N GLY A 209 -27.67 -9.35 6.34
CA GLY A 209 -27.51 -10.38 7.36
C GLY A 209 -26.19 -11.13 7.30
N PHE A 210 -25.75 -11.53 8.47
CA PHE A 210 -24.46 -12.21 8.70
C PHE A 210 -24.30 -13.45 7.83
N LYS A 211 -25.31 -14.35 7.81
CA LYS A 211 -25.27 -15.61 7.07
C LYS A 211 -25.03 -15.40 5.57
N HIS A 212 -25.73 -14.45 4.92
CA HIS A 212 -25.58 -14.22 3.48
C HIS A 212 -24.20 -13.64 3.16
N LYS A 213 -23.71 -12.72 3.98
CA LYS A 213 -22.38 -12.11 3.82
C LYS A 213 -21.28 -13.17 4.00
N THR A 214 -21.41 -14.04 4.99
CA THR A 214 -20.46 -15.13 5.22
C THR A 214 -20.45 -16.13 4.05
N LEU A 215 -21.63 -16.57 3.58
CA LEU A 215 -21.72 -17.48 2.44
C LEU A 215 -21.14 -16.84 1.17
N ALA A 216 -21.38 -15.55 0.94
CA ALA A 216 -20.84 -14.84 -0.22
C ALA A 216 -19.30 -14.73 -0.14
N ILE A 217 -18.71 -14.48 1.04
CA ILE A 217 -17.25 -14.48 1.25
C ILE A 217 -16.66 -15.88 1.05
N LEU A 218 -17.31 -16.91 1.57
CA LEU A 218 -16.86 -18.30 1.37
C LEU A 218 -16.88 -18.68 -0.11
N ALA A 219 -17.94 -18.29 -0.84
CA ALA A 219 -18.02 -18.49 -2.28
C ALA A 219 -16.93 -17.70 -3.05
N LEU A 220 -16.66 -16.44 -2.65
CA LEU A 220 -15.58 -15.63 -3.22
C LEU A 220 -14.22 -16.33 -3.07
N VAL A 221 -13.90 -16.75 -1.85
CA VAL A 221 -12.64 -17.45 -1.53
C VAL A 221 -12.55 -18.79 -2.25
N GLY A 222 -13.61 -19.61 -2.19
CA GLY A 222 -13.64 -20.92 -2.83
C GLY A 222 -13.42 -20.83 -4.35
N LEU A 223 -14.09 -19.89 -5.03
CA LEU A 223 -13.89 -19.68 -6.46
C LEU A 223 -12.51 -19.11 -6.79
N ALA A 224 -12.00 -18.18 -5.99
CA ALA A 224 -10.66 -17.64 -6.20
C ALA A 224 -9.58 -18.73 -6.05
N LEU A 225 -9.71 -19.59 -5.03
CA LEU A 225 -8.81 -20.73 -4.86
C LEU A 225 -8.94 -21.72 -6.03
N ALA A 226 -10.15 -22.04 -6.46
CA ALA A 226 -10.36 -22.94 -7.59
C ALA A 226 -9.72 -22.41 -8.89
N LEU A 227 -9.91 -21.11 -9.20
CA LEU A 227 -9.35 -20.50 -10.41
C LEU A 227 -7.83 -20.29 -10.34
N SER A 228 -7.25 -20.15 -9.16
CA SER A 228 -5.80 -20.05 -8.97
C SER A 228 -5.12 -21.39 -8.68
N ALA A 229 -5.83 -22.50 -8.75
CA ALA A 229 -5.34 -23.85 -8.40
C ALA A 229 -4.09 -24.25 -9.18
N LEU A 230 -3.98 -23.86 -10.45
CA LEU A 230 -2.81 -24.13 -11.29
C LEU A 230 -1.51 -23.56 -10.70
N GLN A 231 -1.58 -22.48 -9.89
CA GLN A 231 -0.44 -21.91 -9.21
C GLN A 231 -0.25 -22.51 -7.82
N TRP A 232 -1.28 -22.47 -6.96
CA TRP A 232 -1.07 -22.77 -5.55
C TRP A 232 -0.92 -24.27 -5.29
N ILE A 233 -1.49 -25.17 -6.12
CA ILE A 233 -1.31 -26.62 -5.94
C ILE A 233 0.15 -27.05 -6.12
N PRO A 234 0.85 -26.72 -7.23
CA PRO A 234 2.28 -27.01 -7.35
C PRO A 234 3.11 -26.33 -6.26
N THR A 235 2.76 -25.07 -5.88
CA THR A 235 3.42 -24.36 -4.80
C THR A 235 3.29 -25.10 -3.47
N TYR A 236 2.12 -25.64 -3.15
CA TYR A 236 1.88 -26.42 -1.93
C TYR A 236 2.74 -27.68 -1.87
N TYR A 237 2.85 -28.42 -2.99
CA TYR A 237 3.73 -29.59 -3.04
C TYR A 237 5.19 -29.19 -2.88
N LEU A 238 5.62 -28.11 -3.52
CA LEU A 238 6.97 -27.61 -3.34
C LEU A 238 7.25 -27.20 -1.87
N LEU A 239 6.29 -26.56 -1.20
CA LEU A 239 6.44 -26.16 0.20
C LEU A 239 6.65 -27.36 1.13
N LYS A 240 6.07 -28.53 0.83
CA LYS A 240 6.27 -29.75 1.63
C LYS A 240 7.72 -30.24 1.60
N GLU A 241 8.43 -29.98 0.52
CA GLU A 241 9.83 -30.35 0.34
C GLU A 241 10.80 -29.30 0.95
N THR A 242 10.26 -28.21 1.51
CA THR A 242 11.05 -27.17 2.14
C THR A 242 11.00 -27.23 3.67
N GLY A 243 11.98 -26.64 4.34
CA GLY A 243 11.99 -26.53 5.81
C GLY A 243 10.79 -25.75 6.40
N ARG A 244 9.96 -25.09 5.55
CA ARG A 244 8.74 -24.39 5.99
C ARG A 244 7.58 -25.31 6.29
N SER A 245 7.63 -26.55 5.86
CA SER A 245 6.57 -27.55 6.12
C SER A 245 6.37 -27.86 7.61
N ALA A 246 7.43 -27.72 8.42
CA ALA A 246 7.42 -27.92 9.86
C ALA A 246 6.96 -26.70 10.67
N GLY A 247 6.56 -25.60 9.99
CA GLY A 247 6.31 -24.31 10.63
C GLY A 247 7.61 -23.48 10.78
N ILE A 248 7.46 -22.20 11.05
CA ILE A 248 8.57 -21.26 11.23
C ILE A 248 8.73 -21.02 12.74
N ALA A 249 9.94 -21.18 13.28
CA ALA A 249 10.20 -20.88 14.69
C ALA A 249 9.78 -19.44 15.04
N TYR A 250 9.32 -19.21 16.26
CA TYR A 250 8.81 -17.89 16.69
C TYR A 250 9.83 -16.77 16.42
N SER A 251 11.09 -16.97 16.81
CA SER A 251 12.18 -16.00 16.56
C SER A 251 12.40 -15.70 15.08
N ALA A 252 12.19 -16.67 14.20
CA ALA A 252 12.29 -16.48 12.75
C ALA A 252 11.01 -15.87 12.15
N SER A 253 9.85 -16.06 12.78
CA SER A 253 8.57 -15.46 12.37
C SER A 253 8.52 -13.97 12.71
N THR A 254 9.19 -13.54 13.80
CA THR A 254 9.21 -12.16 14.28
C THR A 254 10.34 -11.31 13.72
N ILE A 255 11.23 -11.88 12.90
CA ILE A 255 12.23 -11.09 12.17
C ILE A 255 11.53 -9.96 11.41
N TRP A 256 12.14 -8.75 11.46
CA TRP A 256 11.56 -7.54 10.87
C TRP A 256 10.19 -7.16 11.47
N ALA A 257 10.02 -7.38 12.76
CA ALA A 257 8.97 -6.74 13.52
C ALA A 257 9.18 -5.21 13.53
N LEU A 258 8.11 -4.46 13.59
CA LEU A 258 8.20 -3.00 13.70
C LEU A 258 8.59 -2.64 15.13
N GLU A 259 9.70 -1.94 15.30
CA GLU A 259 10.05 -1.39 16.60
C GLU A 259 9.09 -0.25 16.99
N PRO A 260 8.72 -0.10 18.26
CA PRO A 260 7.85 1.00 18.71
C PRO A 260 8.40 2.39 18.34
N SER A 261 9.72 2.58 18.37
CA SER A 261 10.41 3.81 17.95
C SER A 261 10.21 4.11 16.47
N ALA A 262 10.17 3.10 15.61
CA ALA A 262 9.97 3.24 14.18
C ALA A 262 8.59 3.83 13.81
N LEU A 263 7.62 3.82 14.73
CA LEU A 263 6.33 4.53 14.55
C LEU A 263 6.51 6.06 14.40
N LEU A 264 7.61 6.62 14.89
CA LEU A 264 7.96 8.00 14.66
C LEU A 264 8.21 8.29 13.17
N GLY A 265 8.59 7.27 12.39
CA GLY A 265 8.70 7.32 10.94
C GLY A 265 7.41 7.70 10.20
N LEU A 266 6.24 7.67 10.87
CA LEU A 266 5.00 8.24 10.36
C LEU A 266 5.05 9.78 10.22
N PHE A 267 5.87 10.46 11.00
CA PHE A 267 6.02 11.92 11.00
C PHE A 267 7.18 12.38 10.11
N LEU A 268 8.26 11.60 10.09
CA LEU A 268 9.45 11.90 9.33
C LEU A 268 10.10 10.59 8.89
N PRO A 269 10.46 10.41 7.61
CA PRO A 269 11.15 9.21 7.18
C PRO A 269 12.53 9.15 7.85
N GLU A 270 12.91 7.95 8.29
CA GLU A 270 14.28 7.68 8.74
C GLU A 270 15.27 7.94 7.59
N ASN A 271 16.50 8.37 7.93
CA ASN A 271 17.51 8.64 6.92
C ASN A 271 17.90 7.36 6.19
N PHE A 272 17.44 7.22 4.97
CA PHE A 272 17.79 6.10 4.09
C PHE A 272 19.30 6.03 3.79
N THR A 273 20.03 7.12 3.93
CA THR A 273 21.49 7.16 3.75
C THR A 273 22.22 6.25 4.75
N HIS A 274 21.76 6.15 5.98
CA HIS A 274 22.30 5.20 6.96
C HIS A 274 22.19 3.74 6.50
N PHE A 275 21.25 3.45 5.65
CA PHE A 275 20.95 2.13 5.11
C PHE A 275 21.92 1.73 3.99
N LEU A 276 22.44 2.70 3.22
CA LEU A 276 23.40 2.48 2.15
C LEU A 276 24.85 2.46 2.67
N GLU A 277 25.11 3.05 3.85
CA GLU A 277 26.44 3.21 4.45
C GLU A 277 26.83 2.04 5.38
N GLN A 278 25.90 1.17 5.79
CA GLN A 278 26.25 -0.01 6.58
C GLN A 278 26.84 -1.09 5.66
N ASP A 279 28.17 -1.15 5.64
CA ASP A 279 28.96 -2.20 5.02
C ASP A 279 28.46 -3.59 5.47
N GLY A 280 27.75 -4.30 4.59
CA GLY A 280 27.42 -5.72 4.77
C GLY A 280 26.41 -6.06 5.87
N GLY A 281 25.79 -5.07 6.52
CA GLY A 281 24.74 -5.28 7.51
C GLY A 281 23.45 -5.76 6.85
N GLY A 282 22.85 -6.83 7.38
CA GLY A 282 21.59 -7.37 6.90
C GLY A 282 20.51 -6.30 6.84
N MET A 283 19.61 -6.42 5.91
CA MET A 283 18.45 -5.54 5.81
C MET A 283 17.58 -5.73 7.06
N ASP A 284 17.57 -4.74 7.97
CA ASP A 284 16.90 -4.86 9.26
C ASP A 284 15.37 -4.66 9.20
N TYR A 285 14.81 -4.34 8.01
CA TYR A 285 13.39 -4.00 7.85
C TYR A 285 12.76 -4.65 6.62
N PHE A 286 11.49 -5.05 6.75
CA PHE A 286 10.70 -5.51 5.62
C PHE A 286 10.36 -4.37 4.64
N VAL A 287 9.96 -3.20 5.16
CA VAL A 287 9.80 -1.95 4.42
C VAL A 287 10.70 -0.87 5.02
N GLN A 288 11.38 -0.08 4.17
CA GLN A 288 12.34 0.93 4.60
C GLN A 288 11.69 2.18 5.17
N SER A 289 10.47 2.48 4.74
CA SER A 289 9.76 3.67 5.17
C SER A 289 8.28 3.38 5.36
N ILE A 290 7.74 3.84 6.47
CA ILE A 290 6.30 3.86 6.75
C ILE A 290 5.71 5.26 6.61
N TYR A 291 6.50 6.22 6.11
CA TYR A 291 6.09 7.61 5.93
C TYR A 291 5.04 7.76 4.84
N MET A 292 3.88 8.27 5.20
CA MET A 292 2.73 8.43 4.29
C MET A 292 2.41 9.91 3.99
N GLY A 293 3.30 10.82 4.39
CA GLY A 293 3.19 12.27 4.20
C GLY A 293 2.74 13.03 5.43
N ILE A 294 3.38 14.18 5.67
CA ILE A 294 3.04 15.03 6.82
C ILE A 294 1.67 15.71 6.67
N VAL A 295 1.27 16.01 5.43
CA VAL A 295 -0.03 16.62 5.13
C VAL A 295 -1.19 15.64 5.42
N PRO A 296 -1.20 14.39 4.93
CA PRO A 296 -2.16 13.37 5.33
C PRO A 296 -2.20 13.13 6.85
N MET A 297 -1.05 13.11 7.51
CA MET A 297 -0.95 12.93 8.95
C MET A 297 -1.61 14.09 9.71
N PHE A 298 -1.29 15.33 9.33
CA PHE A 298 -1.94 16.51 9.91
C PHE A 298 -3.47 16.47 9.71
N ILE A 299 -3.93 16.15 8.50
CA ILE A 299 -5.37 16.08 8.17
C ILE A 299 -6.05 14.98 9.01
N LEU A 300 -5.38 13.86 9.26
CA LEU A 300 -5.87 12.78 10.12
C LEU A 300 -6.06 13.28 11.55
N PHE A 301 -5.06 13.91 12.15
CA PHE A 301 -5.18 14.46 13.51
C PHE A 301 -6.25 15.55 13.60
N ALA A 302 -6.31 16.45 12.62
CA ALA A 302 -7.36 17.46 12.56
C ALA A 302 -8.76 16.82 12.55
N CYS A 303 -8.94 15.75 11.76
CA CYS A 303 -10.22 15.05 11.70
C CYS A 303 -10.57 14.34 13.02
N LEU A 304 -9.59 13.73 13.70
CA LEU A 304 -9.79 13.07 14.99
C LEU A 304 -10.31 14.04 16.07
N LEU A 305 -9.82 15.27 16.04
CA LEU A 305 -10.23 16.31 16.98
C LEU A 305 -11.60 16.93 16.65
N VAL A 306 -11.91 17.01 15.33
CA VAL A 306 -13.14 17.67 14.83
C VAL A 306 -14.34 16.72 14.78
N SER A 307 -14.14 15.43 14.47
CA SER A 307 -15.25 14.53 14.10
C SER A 307 -15.07 13.10 14.60
N ARG A 308 -15.40 12.85 15.87
CA ARG A 308 -15.29 11.50 16.50
C ARG A 308 -16.42 10.51 16.13
N GLU A 309 -17.50 10.94 15.51
CA GLU A 309 -18.75 10.15 15.48
C GLU A 309 -19.00 9.31 14.22
N GLN A 310 -18.13 9.35 13.20
CA GLN A 310 -18.40 8.57 11.99
C GLN A 310 -17.95 7.12 12.11
N LYS A 311 -18.88 6.18 11.90
CA LYS A 311 -18.60 4.73 11.86
C LYS A 311 -17.42 4.39 10.94
N VAL A 312 -17.34 5.04 9.76
CA VAL A 312 -16.29 4.79 8.76
C VAL A 312 -14.90 5.19 9.29
N ILE A 313 -14.79 6.39 9.89
CA ILE A 313 -13.50 6.86 10.45
C ILE A 313 -13.08 5.94 11.61
N ARG A 314 -14.00 5.61 12.52
CA ARG A 314 -13.71 4.67 13.62
C ARG A 314 -13.28 3.29 13.11
N PHE A 315 -13.93 2.78 12.06
CA PHE A 315 -13.55 1.51 11.44
C PHE A 315 -12.11 1.56 10.93
N TRP A 316 -11.75 2.54 10.11
CA TRP A 316 -10.39 2.64 9.57
C TRP A 316 -9.34 2.95 10.64
N LEU A 317 -9.71 3.65 11.72
CA LEU A 317 -8.82 3.82 12.88
C LEU A 317 -8.60 2.51 13.64
N MET A 318 -9.64 1.68 13.80
CA MET A 318 -9.48 0.34 14.38
C MET A 318 -8.62 -0.56 13.48
N VAL A 319 -8.79 -0.47 12.16
CA VAL A 319 -7.94 -1.19 11.18
C VAL A 319 -6.49 -0.72 11.31
N PHE A 320 -6.25 0.59 11.41
CA PHE A 320 -4.92 1.14 11.63
C PHE A 320 -4.31 0.63 12.94
N GLY A 321 -5.06 0.71 14.04
CA GLY A 321 -4.61 0.22 15.35
C GLY A 321 -4.30 -1.28 15.36
N ALA A 322 -5.13 -2.09 14.70
CA ALA A 322 -4.87 -3.52 14.54
C ALA A 322 -3.61 -3.78 13.71
N GLY A 323 -3.41 -3.02 12.63
CA GLY A 323 -2.21 -3.10 11.82
C GLY A 323 -0.94 -2.78 12.61
N VAL A 324 -0.92 -1.69 13.40
CA VAL A 324 0.18 -1.38 14.32
C VAL A 324 0.40 -2.52 15.31
N PHE A 325 -0.67 -2.96 15.98
CA PHE A 325 -0.63 -3.99 17.00
C PHE A 325 0.06 -5.27 16.51
N PHE A 326 -0.30 -5.78 15.33
CA PHE A 326 0.31 -6.98 14.77
C PHE A 326 1.69 -6.72 14.15
N SER A 327 1.96 -5.51 13.65
CA SER A 327 3.27 -5.17 13.09
C SER A 327 4.38 -5.12 14.12
N LEU A 328 4.06 -4.87 15.40
CA LEU A 328 5.01 -4.83 16.51
C LEU A 328 5.63 -6.22 16.84
N GLY A 329 5.05 -7.31 16.33
CA GLY A 329 5.60 -8.66 16.49
C GLY A 329 5.97 -8.99 17.94
N ASP A 330 7.24 -9.32 18.19
CA ASP A 330 7.76 -9.69 19.52
C ASP A 330 7.80 -8.53 20.52
N SER A 331 7.80 -7.27 20.06
CA SER A 331 7.59 -6.12 20.94
C SER A 331 6.17 -6.08 21.56
N ASN A 332 5.26 -6.92 21.05
CA ASN A 332 3.91 -7.07 21.56
C ASN A 332 3.73 -8.45 22.22
N PRO A 333 3.62 -8.54 23.54
CA PRO A 333 3.54 -9.83 24.24
C PRO A 333 2.32 -10.68 23.86
N ILE A 334 1.25 -10.05 23.34
CA ILE A 334 0.04 -10.78 22.91
C ILE A 334 0.24 -11.44 21.54
N TYR A 335 1.23 -10.99 20.74
CA TYR A 335 1.51 -11.58 19.41
C TYR A 335 1.83 -13.08 19.52
N PHE A 336 2.56 -13.48 20.60
CA PHE A 336 2.88 -14.88 20.86
C PHE A 336 1.63 -15.77 20.99
N LEU A 337 0.55 -15.27 21.59
CA LEU A 337 -0.70 -16.02 21.72
C LEU A 337 -1.33 -16.32 20.35
N PHE A 338 -1.27 -15.36 19.41
CA PHE A 338 -1.74 -15.59 18.05
C PHE A 338 -0.86 -16.58 17.30
N TYR A 339 0.46 -16.50 17.49
CA TYR A 339 1.39 -17.44 16.90
C TYR A 339 1.13 -18.87 17.38
N ASP A 340 0.88 -19.06 18.66
CA ASP A 340 0.70 -20.38 19.28
C ASP A 340 -0.70 -20.97 19.02
N TRP A 341 -1.74 -20.15 19.08
CA TRP A 341 -3.13 -20.62 19.02
C TRP A 341 -3.75 -20.59 17.62
N VAL A 342 -3.23 -19.80 16.70
CA VAL A 342 -3.78 -19.69 15.35
C VAL A 342 -2.85 -20.38 14.35
N PRO A 343 -3.20 -21.61 13.89
CA PRO A 343 -2.29 -22.46 13.10
C PRO A 343 -1.68 -21.78 11.86
N VAL A 344 -2.45 -20.89 11.21
CA VAL A 344 -1.99 -20.13 10.03
C VAL A 344 -0.97 -19.07 10.41
N PHE A 345 -0.97 -18.59 11.65
CA PHE A 345 -0.10 -17.51 12.10
C PHE A 345 1.37 -17.94 12.17
N SER A 346 1.64 -19.18 12.55
CA SER A 346 3.00 -19.77 12.56
C SER A 346 3.61 -19.93 11.16
N MET A 347 2.83 -19.75 10.09
CA MET A 347 3.31 -19.75 8.71
C MET A 347 3.70 -18.33 8.24
N PHE A 348 3.25 -17.29 8.93
CA PHE A 348 3.61 -15.91 8.61
C PHE A 348 5.02 -15.57 9.10
N ARG A 349 5.74 -14.87 8.26
CA ARG A 349 7.05 -14.30 8.55
C ARG A 349 6.97 -12.80 8.31
N TYR A 350 7.73 -12.03 9.11
CA TYR A 350 7.82 -10.59 9.00
C TYR A 350 6.54 -9.86 9.43
N PRO A 351 6.40 -9.53 10.72
CA PRO A 351 5.24 -8.83 11.26
C PRO A 351 4.92 -7.50 10.58
N GLN A 352 5.93 -6.81 10.03
CA GLN A 352 5.70 -5.59 9.22
C GLN A 352 4.75 -5.79 8.02
N LYS A 353 4.47 -7.01 7.58
CA LYS A 353 3.44 -7.27 6.57
C LYS A 353 2.06 -6.80 7.01
N PHE A 354 1.76 -6.84 8.32
CA PHE A 354 0.51 -6.32 8.88
C PHE A 354 0.38 -4.80 8.74
N PHE A 355 1.47 -4.09 8.43
CA PHE A 355 1.40 -2.66 8.11
C PHE A 355 0.58 -2.37 6.84
N PHE A 356 0.26 -3.38 6.04
CA PHE A 356 -0.75 -3.32 4.99
C PHE A 356 -2.06 -2.68 5.48
N PHE A 357 -2.53 -3.06 6.68
CA PHE A 357 -3.73 -2.48 7.28
C PHE A 357 -3.56 -1.00 7.60
N CYS A 358 -2.40 -0.62 8.16
CA CYS A 358 -2.07 0.77 8.46
C CYS A 358 -2.03 1.63 7.20
N ALA A 359 -1.32 1.15 6.17
CA ALA A 359 -1.11 1.89 4.93
C ALA A 359 -2.44 2.18 4.20
N PHE A 360 -3.28 1.17 4.02
CA PHE A 360 -4.59 1.38 3.39
C PHE A 360 -5.54 2.20 4.29
N ALA A 361 -5.49 2.01 5.60
CA ALA A 361 -6.26 2.85 6.52
C ALA A 361 -5.85 4.32 6.39
N MET A 362 -4.56 4.65 6.37
CA MET A 362 -4.04 6.01 6.18
C MET A 362 -4.49 6.60 4.85
N VAL A 363 -4.37 5.84 3.75
CA VAL A 363 -4.83 6.25 2.42
C VAL A 363 -6.31 6.64 2.45
N PHE A 364 -7.16 5.80 3.01
CA PHE A 364 -8.60 6.07 3.02
C PHE A 364 -9.00 7.14 4.04
N LEU A 365 -8.37 7.15 5.20
CA LEU A 365 -8.56 8.21 6.20
C LEU A 365 -8.17 9.58 5.65
N SER A 366 -7.13 9.68 4.82
CA SER A 366 -6.74 10.95 4.21
C SER A 366 -7.87 11.56 3.37
N ALA A 367 -8.58 10.73 2.58
CA ALA A 367 -9.74 11.21 1.80
C ALA A 367 -10.93 11.61 2.68
N TRP A 368 -11.29 10.76 3.65
CA TRP A 368 -12.41 11.04 4.54
C TRP A 368 -12.15 12.25 5.42
N SER A 369 -10.93 12.39 5.90
CA SER A 369 -10.52 13.49 6.77
C SER A 369 -10.46 14.81 6.02
N LEU A 370 -9.97 14.82 4.77
CA LEU A 370 -9.88 16.06 4.00
C LEU A 370 -11.25 16.65 3.70
N ASP A 371 -12.23 15.84 3.28
CA ASP A 371 -13.59 16.31 3.04
C ASP A 371 -14.23 16.93 4.29
N ARG A 372 -13.91 16.39 5.46
CA ARG A 372 -14.39 16.90 6.75
C ARG A 372 -13.68 18.16 7.18
N PHE A 373 -12.37 18.16 7.07
CA PHE A 373 -11.51 19.27 7.42
C PHE A 373 -11.94 20.57 6.72
N VAL A 374 -12.16 20.51 5.40
CA VAL A 374 -12.53 21.70 4.63
C VAL A 374 -13.96 22.19 4.91
N LYS A 375 -14.84 21.28 5.33
CA LYS A 375 -16.20 21.67 5.78
C LYS A 375 -16.15 22.38 7.13
N ALA A 376 -15.23 22.04 8.00
CA ALA A 376 -15.13 22.54 9.38
C ALA A 376 -14.45 23.92 9.48
N ILE A 377 -13.53 24.26 8.60
CA ILE A 377 -12.68 25.48 8.68
C ILE A 377 -13.47 26.80 8.75
N PRO A 378 -14.61 27.03 8.08
CA PRO A 378 -15.16 28.38 7.95
C PRO A 378 -15.97 28.88 9.14
N HIS A 379 -16.40 28.09 10.11
CA HIS A 379 -17.61 28.43 10.83
C HIS A 379 -17.53 28.63 12.35
N GLU A 380 -16.50 28.13 13.07
CA GLU A 380 -16.47 28.26 14.52
C GLU A 380 -15.05 28.48 15.08
N LYS A 381 -14.91 29.43 16.03
CA LYS A 381 -13.68 29.64 16.81
C LYS A 381 -13.21 28.36 17.55
N ARG A 382 -14.15 27.50 17.93
CA ARG A 382 -13.88 26.20 18.60
C ARG A 382 -13.15 25.24 17.65
N GLU A 383 -13.57 25.15 16.40
CA GLU A 383 -12.95 24.27 15.40
C GLU A 383 -11.55 24.76 15.03
N MET A 384 -11.32 26.07 14.96
CA MET A 384 -9.99 26.65 14.77
C MET A 384 -9.03 26.23 15.88
N LYS A 385 -9.44 26.25 17.16
CA LYS A 385 -8.60 25.77 18.26
C LYS A 385 -8.18 24.32 18.10
N LYS A 386 -9.09 23.44 17.64
CA LYS A 386 -8.79 22.04 17.36
C LYS A 386 -7.79 21.86 16.22
N LEU A 387 -7.91 22.67 15.17
CA LEU A 387 -6.96 22.67 14.06
C LEU A 387 -5.57 23.13 14.49
N LEU A 388 -5.49 24.18 15.32
CA LEU A 388 -4.23 24.61 15.93
C LEU A 388 -3.62 23.54 16.83
N LEU A 389 -4.44 22.80 17.59
CA LEU A 389 -3.97 21.65 18.36
C LEU A 389 -3.45 20.52 17.47
N ALA A 390 -4.14 20.19 16.37
CA ALA A 390 -3.66 19.20 15.40
C ALA A 390 -2.32 19.61 14.79
N LEU A 391 -2.19 20.88 14.41
CA LEU A 391 -0.96 21.45 13.89
C LEU A 391 0.16 21.36 14.93
N PHE A 392 -0.12 21.71 16.19
CA PHE A 392 0.83 21.60 17.28
C PHE A 392 1.30 20.16 17.50
N VAL A 393 0.38 19.18 17.55
CA VAL A 393 0.71 17.75 17.73
C VAL A 393 1.59 17.27 16.55
N THR A 394 1.23 17.63 15.31
CA THR A 394 2.02 17.23 14.14
C THR A 394 3.40 17.87 14.15
N THR A 395 3.49 19.16 14.49
CA THR A 395 4.77 19.90 14.60
C THR A 395 5.63 19.35 15.73
N ALA A 396 5.02 18.98 16.86
CA ALA A 396 5.73 18.36 17.98
C ALA A 396 6.28 16.98 17.61
N GLY A 397 5.51 16.16 16.86
CA GLY A 397 6.00 14.89 16.33
C GLY A 397 7.22 15.04 15.42
N VAL A 398 7.16 15.99 14.48
CA VAL A 398 8.33 16.34 13.63
C VAL A 398 9.48 16.88 14.47
N GLY A 399 9.20 17.76 15.45
CA GLY A 399 10.22 18.35 16.32
C GLY A 399 10.92 17.32 17.19
N LEU A 400 10.22 16.30 17.67
CA LEU A 400 10.83 15.17 18.40
C LEU A 400 11.82 14.42 17.50
N MET A 401 11.42 14.06 16.27
CA MET A 401 12.31 13.41 15.32
C MET A 401 13.49 14.29 14.94
N PHE A 402 13.25 15.59 14.69
CA PHE A 402 14.29 16.55 14.38
C PHE A 402 15.27 16.75 15.55
N GLY A 403 14.80 16.65 16.80
CA GLY A 403 15.66 16.71 17.99
C GLY A 403 16.54 15.47 18.17
N ILE A 404 16.11 14.31 17.62
CA ILE A 404 16.89 13.07 17.61
C ILE A 404 17.93 13.10 16.47
N ASP A 405 17.52 13.57 15.31
CA ASP A 405 18.36 13.67 14.11
C ASP A 405 18.03 14.96 13.33
N ALA A 406 18.86 15.99 13.54
CA ALA A 406 18.68 17.31 12.91
C ALA A 406 19.04 17.20 11.42
N ASN A 407 18.08 16.83 10.59
CA ASN A 407 18.27 16.62 9.16
C ASN A 407 17.42 17.59 8.30
N ARG A 408 17.78 17.65 7.02
CA ARG A 408 17.09 18.49 6.02
C ARG A 408 15.59 18.13 5.92
N ALA A 409 15.24 16.86 6.00
CA ALA A 409 13.85 16.40 5.88
C ALA A 409 12.96 16.96 7.00
N GLY A 410 13.49 17.11 8.22
CA GLY A 410 12.77 17.73 9.34
C GLY A 410 12.48 19.20 9.10
N LEU A 411 13.47 19.97 8.60
CA LEU A 411 13.28 21.38 8.23
C LEU A 411 12.22 21.53 7.13
N GLU A 412 12.28 20.71 6.09
CA GLU A 412 11.29 20.72 5.01
C GLU A 412 9.87 20.43 5.54
N SER A 413 9.71 19.46 6.46
CA SER A 413 8.43 19.19 7.10
C SER A 413 7.89 20.36 7.91
N LEU A 414 8.75 21.03 8.67
CA LEU A 414 8.36 22.22 9.43
C LEU A 414 7.96 23.38 8.52
N MET A 415 8.67 23.59 7.40
CA MET A 415 8.29 24.59 6.39
C MET A 415 6.93 24.27 5.77
N ILE A 416 6.66 23.00 5.42
CA ILE A 416 5.38 22.56 4.86
C ILE A 416 4.24 22.79 5.86
N LEU A 417 4.44 22.49 7.13
CA LEU A 417 3.45 22.73 8.18
C LEU A 417 3.19 24.23 8.39
N LEU A 418 4.24 25.07 8.30
CA LEU A 418 4.10 26.52 8.36
C LEU A 418 3.29 27.06 7.18
N LEU A 419 3.59 26.63 5.95
CA LEU A 419 2.84 27.02 4.76
C LEU A 419 1.39 26.57 4.82
N LEU A 420 1.14 25.37 5.37
CA LEU A 420 -0.19 24.86 5.61
C LEU A 420 -0.95 25.72 6.64
N ALA A 421 -0.29 26.13 7.71
CA ALA A 421 -0.86 27.04 8.72
C ALA A 421 -1.24 28.41 8.11
N VAL A 422 -0.37 28.97 7.29
CA VAL A 422 -0.64 30.21 6.55
C VAL A 422 -1.83 30.03 5.60
N GLY A 423 -1.90 28.91 4.87
CA GLY A 423 -3.02 28.58 3.99
C GLY A 423 -4.35 28.47 4.74
N ILE A 424 -4.37 27.80 5.89
CA ILE A 424 -5.54 27.68 6.78
C ILE A 424 -6.00 29.05 7.25
N PHE A 425 -5.05 29.89 7.70
CA PHE A 425 -5.35 31.23 8.16
C PHE A 425 -5.87 32.14 7.04
N ALA A 426 -5.27 32.05 5.86
CA ALA A 426 -5.75 32.78 4.67
C ALA A 426 -7.16 32.35 4.23
N LEU A 427 -7.47 31.06 4.33
CA LEU A 427 -8.82 30.53 4.07
C LEU A 427 -9.81 31.04 5.13
N HIS A 428 -9.42 31.05 6.41
CA HIS A 428 -10.24 31.58 7.50
C HIS A 428 -10.55 33.07 7.31
N LEU A 429 -9.56 33.86 6.88
CA LEU A 429 -9.74 35.30 6.56
C LEU A 429 -10.45 35.54 5.20
N LYS A 430 -10.90 34.48 4.53
CA LYS A 430 -11.52 34.54 3.18
C LYS A 430 -10.63 35.20 2.10
N LYS A 431 -9.31 35.27 2.31
CA LYS A 431 -8.34 35.78 1.34
C LYS A 431 -8.04 34.76 0.23
N VAL A 432 -8.25 33.47 0.50
CA VAL A 432 -8.11 32.37 -0.44
C VAL A 432 -9.44 31.60 -0.49
N ASN A 433 -9.86 31.20 -1.67
CA ASN A 433 -11.04 30.36 -1.83
C ASN A 433 -10.71 28.87 -1.57
N ARG A 434 -11.73 28.04 -1.41
CA ARG A 434 -11.55 26.59 -1.14
C ARG A 434 -10.73 25.88 -2.23
N SER A 435 -10.94 26.25 -3.50
CA SER A 435 -10.21 25.66 -4.62
C SER A 435 -8.71 25.98 -4.55
N GLY A 436 -8.34 27.22 -4.30
CA GLY A 436 -6.94 27.64 -4.13
C GLY A 436 -6.29 26.95 -2.94
N PHE A 437 -7.01 26.79 -1.83
CA PHE A 437 -6.51 26.04 -0.67
C PHE A 437 -6.25 24.57 -1.01
N PHE A 438 -7.14 23.91 -1.72
CA PHE A 438 -6.94 22.53 -2.17
C PHE A 438 -5.74 22.39 -3.11
N SER A 439 -5.57 23.34 -4.03
CA SER A 439 -4.41 23.34 -4.93
C SER A 439 -3.10 23.48 -4.16
N LEU A 440 -3.05 24.40 -3.18
CA LEU A 440 -1.89 24.54 -2.28
C LEU A 440 -1.62 23.24 -1.50
N LEU A 441 -2.65 22.65 -0.92
CA LEU A 441 -2.53 21.42 -0.13
C LEU A 441 -1.98 20.26 -0.97
N LEU A 442 -2.52 20.05 -2.18
CA LEU A 442 -2.03 18.99 -3.08
C LEU A 442 -0.60 19.27 -3.54
N LEU A 443 -0.23 20.53 -3.80
CA LEU A 443 1.14 20.91 -4.14
C LEU A 443 2.09 20.60 -2.98
N LEU A 444 1.77 21.03 -1.76
CA LEU A 444 2.58 20.75 -0.57
C LEU A 444 2.76 19.27 -0.33
N MET A 445 1.69 18.50 -0.57
CA MET A 445 1.72 17.04 -0.45
C MET A 445 2.63 16.38 -1.50
N VAL A 446 2.58 16.84 -2.75
CA VAL A 446 3.47 16.34 -3.81
C VAL A 446 4.92 16.65 -3.49
N LEU A 447 5.22 17.90 -3.08
CA LEU A 447 6.58 18.30 -2.69
C LEU A 447 7.11 17.50 -1.50
N ASP A 448 6.28 17.29 -0.48
CA ASP A 448 6.62 16.51 0.70
C ASP A 448 6.96 15.06 0.34
N LEU A 449 6.03 14.38 -0.34
CA LEU A 449 6.17 12.96 -0.63
C LEU A 449 7.26 12.68 -1.68
N MET A 450 7.35 13.49 -2.74
CA MET A 450 8.41 13.31 -3.74
C MET A 450 9.79 13.62 -3.17
N GLY A 451 9.92 14.72 -2.42
CA GLY A 451 11.20 15.11 -1.85
C GLY A 451 11.79 14.05 -0.91
N LYS A 452 10.95 13.42 -0.09
CA LYS A 452 11.39 12.46 0.92
C LYS A 452 11.45 11.01 0.45
N ASN A 453 10.58 10.62 -0.47
CA ASN A 453 10.42 9.22 -0.84
C ASN A 453 11.05 8.86 -2.21
N SER A 454 11.62 9.82 -2.95
CA SER A 454 12.24 9.56 -4.25
C SER A 454 13.42 8.57 -4.19
N MET A 455 14.13 8.54 -3.07
CA MET A 455 15.28 7.63 -2.87
C MET A 455 14.88 6.21 -2.46
N LEU A 456 13.61 5.95 -2.15
CA LEU A 456 13.14 4.61 -1.73
C LEU A 456 13.13 3.60 -2.88
N ILE A 457 13.21 4.06 -4.12
CA ILE A 457 13.33 3.23 -5.32
C ILE A 457 14.62 3.63 -6.06
N PRO A 458 15.78 3.13 -5.63
CA PRO A 458 17.02 3.35 -6.35
C PRO A 458 16.95 2.80 -7.78
N LEU A 459 17.55 3.53 -8.70
CA LEU A 459 17.56 3.24 -10.13
C LEU A 459 18.99 3.13 -10.63
N ILE A 460 19.22 2.28 -11.64
CA ILE A 460 20.50 2.18 -12.35
C ILE A 460 20.29 2.37 -13.86
N ASP A 461 21.37 2.59 -14.58
CA ASP A 461 21.33 2.62 -16.03
C ASP A 461 21.01 1.24 -16.60
N ARG A 462 20.23 1.17 -17.68
CA ARG A 462 19.86 -0.11 -18.32
C ARG A 462 21.05 -0.86 -18.93
N GLU A 463 22.13 -0.14 -19.21
CA GLU A 463 23.34 -0.68 -19.85
C GLU A 463 24.28 -1.37 -18.85
N VAL A 464 23.99 -1.31 -17.56
CA VAL A 464 24.72 -1.99 -16.48
C VAL A 464 24.07 -3.33 -16.16
#